data_f1b43d348296ba1d7209ff5eb38910ed
#
_entry.id   f1b43d348296ba1d7209ff5eb38910ed
#
_cell.length_a   1.000
_cell.length_b   1.000
_cell.length_c   1.000
_cell.angle_alpha   90.00
_cell.angle_beta   90.00
_cell.angle_gamma   90.00
#
_symmetry.space_group_name_H-M   'P 1'
#
loop_
_entity.id
_entity.type
_entity.pdbx_description
1 polymer ?
#
loop_
_entity_poly.entity_id
_entity_poly.type
_entity_poly.pdbx_seq_one_letter_code
_entity_poly.pdbx_strand_id
1 'polypeptide(L)'
;ILIGLVGSEMCIRDRKKLDLQFSGVCTGFLGSSEQISIVERFLTDFKRPETKVIVDPVMGDYGKPYPTYTDELCQQMKKLVRFADILTPNTTEACVLTDTPYKDDWHMDELKAMAEKLVAQSESRQAKVVITGIRRGSFLANFCYENEKVTVVKTKKIGESRSGTGDVFSAILAADAVNNVDFTESVKKASVFIKECIKRSVEMELPLTDGVCFEECLYKLAR
;
A
#
# COMPACT_ATOMS: atom_id res chain seq x y z
N ILE A 1 -21.34 -13.01 -8.69
CA ILE A 1 -20.14 -12.18 -8.95
C ILE A 1 -20.52 -10.84 -9.58
N LEU A 2 -21.41 -10.83 -10.55
CA LEU A 2 -21.95 -9.60 -11.16
C LEU A 2 -22.74 -8.72 -10.17
N ILE A 3 -23.38 -9.32 -9.18
CA ILE A 3 -24.16 -8.61 -8.15
C ILE A 3 -23.28 -7.69 -7.30
N GLY A 4 -22.03 -8.05 -7.03
CA GLY A 4 -21.10 -7.21 -6.26
C GLY A 4 -20.68 -5.93 -6.99
N LEU A 5 -20.50 -5.98 -8.31
CA LEU A 5 -20.13 -4.82 -9.14
C LEU A 5 -21.29 -3.83 -9.28
N VAL A 6 -22.49 -4.33 -9.50
CA VAL A 6 -23.72 -3.51 -9.50
C VAL A 6 -23.92 -2.83 -8.15
N GLY A 7 -23.65 -3.52 -7.05
CA GLY A 7 -23.69 -2.95 -5.71
C GLY A 7 -22.69 -1.81 -5.50
N SER A 8 -21.45 -1.93 -6.00
CA SER A 8 -20.43 -0.89 -5.87
C SER A 8 -20.80 0.39 -6.61
N GLU A 9 -21.28 0.30 -7.85
CA GLU A 9 -21.73 1.47 -8.61
C GLU A 9 -22.96 2.15 -7.98
N MET A 10 -23.89 1.36 -7.46
CA MET A 10 -25.06 1.87 -6.76
C MET A 10 -24.65 2.64 -5.50
N CYS A 11 -23.73 2.08 -4.70
CA CYS A 11 -23.19 2.73 -3.52
C CYS A 11 -22.42 4.03 -3.84
N ILE A 12 -21.66 4.07 -4.93
CA ILE A 12 -20.96 5.28 -5.39
C ILE A 12 -21.97 6.36 -5.77
N ARG A 13 -23.00 6.01 -6.54
CA ARG A 13 -24.07 6.95 -6.93
C ARG A 13 -24.81 7.52 -5.73
N ASP A 14 -25.10 6.69 -4.71
CA ASP A 14 -25.76 7.15 -3.49
C ASP A 14 -24.88 8.09 -2.67
N ARG A 15 -23.58 7.80 -2.55
CA ARG A 15 -22.61 8.70 -1.93
C ARG A 15 -22.54 10.06 -2.64
N LYS A 16 -22.61 10.06 -3.98
CA LYS A 16 -22.62 11.28 -4.79
C LYS A 16 -23.89 12.10 -4.55
N LYS A 17 -25.08 11.45 -4.46
CA LYS A 17 -26.36 12.11 -4.14
C LYS A 17 -26.36 12.71 -2.74
N LEU A 18 -25.66 12.09 -1.79
CA LEU A 18 -25.53 12.56 -0.42
C LEU A 18 -24.42 13.63 -0.25
N ASP A 19 -23.74 14.01 -1.32
CA ASP A 19 -22.58 14.92 -1.33
C ASP A 19 -21.54 14.56 -0.27
N LEU A 20 -21.23 13.27 -0.14
CA LEU A 20 -20.26 12.80 0.83
C LEU A 20 -18.84 13.25 0.45
N GLN A 21 -18.10 13.72 1.45
CA GLN A 21 -16.71 14.11 1.33
C GLN A 21 -15.82 13.13 2.11
N PHE A 22 -14.65 12.84 1.57
CA PHE A 22 -13.70 11.89 2.16
C PHE A 22 -12.39 12.60 2.48
N SER A 23 -11.97 12.52 3.74
CA SER A 23 -10.66 13.02 4.16
C SER A 23 -9.52 12.14 3.65
N GLY A 24 -9.77 10.84 3.46
CA GLY A 24 -8.82 9.90 2.90
C GLY A 24 -9.48 8.76 2.14
N VAL A 25 -8.77 8.24 1.16
CA VAL A 25 -9.14 7.03 0.38
C VAL A 25 -7.93 6.11 0.38
N CYS A 26 -8.12 4.87 0.77
CA CYS A 26 -7.09 3.84 0.71
C CYS A 26 -7.55 2.74 -0.27
N THR A 27 -6.71 2.37 -1.23
CA THR A 27 -6.94 1.23 -2.10
C THR A 27 -6.15 0.02 -1.61
N GLY A 28 -6.63 -1.17 -1.93
CA GLY A 28 -5.95 -2.43 -1.67
C GLY A 28 -6.08 -3.35 -2.87
N PHE A 29 -6.21 -4.66 -2.64
CA PHE A 29 -6.33 -5.66 -3.69
C PHE A 29 -7.55 -5.40 -4.60
N LEU A 30 -7.32 -5.35 -5.90
CA LEU A 30 -8.33 -5.22 -6.95
C LEU A 30 -8.18 -6.39 -7.93
N GLY A 31 -9.17 -7.26 -7.99
CA GLY A 31 -9.11 -8.53 -8.73
C GLY A 31 -9.54 -8.45 -10.19
N SER A 32 -9.91 -7.26 -10.72
CA SER A 32 -10.31 -7.12 -12.12
C SER A 32 -10.11 -5.70 -12.65
N SER A 33 -9.96 -5.59 -13.97
CA SER A 33 -9.89 -4.32 -14.71
C SER A 33 -11.10 -3.44 -14.46
N GLU A 34 -12.27 -4.07 -14.27
CA GLU A 34 -13.51 -3.37 -14.00
C GLU A 34 -13.49 -2.70 -12.62
N GLN A 35 -12.97 -3.41 -11.59
CA GLN A 35 -12.79 -2.83 -10.26
C GLN A 35 -11.83 -1.63 -10.30
N ILE A 36 -10.72 -1.72 -11.02
CA ILE A 36 -9.79 -0.60 -11.20
C ILE A 36 -10.50 0.59 -11.83
N SER A 37 -11.30 0.35 -12.88
CA SER A 37 -12.05 1.41 -13.55
C SER A 37 -13.11 2.06 -12.65
N ILE A 38 -13.75 1.28 -11.77
CA ILE A 38 -14.69 1.79 -10.76
C ILE A 38 -13.96 2.67 -9.74
N VAL A 39 -12.82 2.23 -9.24
CA VAL A 39 -12.01 3.01 -8.29
C VAL A 39 -11.47 4.28 -8.94
N GLU A 40 -11.01 4.22 -10.18
CA GLU A 40 -10.55 5.38 -10.95
C GLU A 40 -11.67 6.43 -11.07
N ARG A 41 -12.89 6.03 -11.44
CA ARG A 41 -14.06 6.91 -11.48
C ARG A 41 -14.40 7.48 -10.11
N PHE A 42 -14.35 6.65 -9.07
CA PHE A 42 -14.58 7.10 -7.70
C PHE A 42 -13.58 8.19 -7.29
N LEU A 43 -12.28 7.98 -7.53
CA LEU A 43 -11.26 8.97 -7.23
C LEU A 43 -11.45 10.25 -8.05
N THR A 44 -11.81 10.15 -9.32
CA THR A 44 -12.12 11.30 -10.18
C THR A 44 -13.31 12.10 -9.65
N ASP A 45 -14.33 11.44 -9.14
CA ASP A 45 -15.56 12.08 -8.65
C ASP A 45 -15.41 12.69 -7.25
N PHE A 46 -14.63 12.04 -6.37
CA PHE A 46 -14.61 12.37 -4.94
C PHE A 46 -13.29 12.93 -4.40
N LYS A 47 -12.16 12.80 -5.14
CA LYS A 47 -10.91 13.40 -4.69
C LYS A 47 -11.02 14.93 -4.68
N ARG A 48 -10.72 15.52 -3.55
CA ARG A 48 -10.60 16.97 -3.32
C ARG A 48 -9.13 17.31 -3.01
N PRO A 49 -8.71 18.58 -3.06
CA PRO A 49 -7.33 18.96 -2.73
C PRO A 49 -6.85 18.49 -1.35
N GLU A 50 -7.77 18.44 -0.36
CA GLU A 50 -7.50 17.96 0.99
C GLU A 50 -7.59 16.46 1.18
N THR A 51 -8.22 15.73 0.24
CA THR A 51 -8.36 14.27 0.31
C THR A 51 -7.01 13.60 0.13
N LYS A 52 -6.59 12.78 1.09
CA LYS A 52 -5.38 11.96 1.01
C LYS A 52 -5.68 10.64 0.32
N VAL A 53 -4.96 10.33 -0.74
CA VAL A 53 -5.12 9.09 -1.49
C VAL A 53 -3.89 8.20 -1.25
N ILE A 54 -4.12 7.05 -0.63
CA ILE A 54 -3.10 6.03 -0.39
C ILE A 54 -3.37 4.89 -1.36
N VAL A 55 -2.41 4.63 -2.23
CA VAL A 55 -2.50 3.52 -3.18
C VAL A 55 -1.58 2.41 -2.74
N ASP A 56 -2.18 1.31 -2.32
CA ASP A 56 -1.50 0.03 -2.10
C ASP A 56 -1.69 -0.81 -3.37
N PRO A 57 -0.65 -0.91 -4.22
CA PRO A 57 -0.78 -1.48 -5.56
C PRO A 57 -0.60 -3.00 -5.53
N VAL A 58 -1.45 -3.70 -4.78
CA VAL A 58 -1.34 -5.14 -4.52
C VAL A 58 -1.43 -5.94 -5.82
N MET A 59 -0.29 -6.45 -6.31
CA MET A 59 -0.19 -7.20 -7.57
C MET A 59 0.63 -8.48 -7.48
N GLY A 60 1.55 -8.59 -6.54
CA GLY A 60 2.45 -9.73 -6.44
C GLY A 60 3.49 -9.60 -5.34
N ASP A 61 4.28 -10.64 -5.15
CA ASP A 61 5.39 -10.66 -4.20
C ASP A 61 6.50 -11.60 -4.67
N TYR A 62 7.72 -11.47 -4.13
CA TYR A 62 8.88 -12.31 -4.45
C TYR A 62 9.21 -12.40 -5.95
N GLY A 63 9.06 -11.29 -6.68
CA GLY A 63 9.34 -11.20 -8.11
C GLY A 63 8.27 -11.82 -9.02
N LYS A 64 7.11 -12.20 -8.48
CA LYS A 64 6.03 -12.84 -9.24
C LYS A 64 4.70 -12.14 -8.99
N PRO A 65 3.93 -11.86 -10.05
CA PRO A 65 2.54 -11.44 -9.88
C PRO A 65 1.71 -12.57 -9.25
N TYR A 66 0.66 -12.19 -8.53
CA TYR A 66 -0.32 -13.17 -8.04
C TYR A 66 -1.04 -13.85 -9.21
N PRO A 67 -1.53 -15.09 -9.05
CA PRO A 67 -2.16 -15.86 -10.14
C PRO A 67 -3.35 -15.15 -10.80
N THR A 68 -4.00 -14.23 -10.10
CA THR A 68 -5.12 -13.41 -10.60
C THR A 68 -4.68 -12.20 -11.42
N TYR A 69 -3.39 -11.83 -11.37
CA TYR A 69 -2.88 -10.64 -12.05
C TYR A 69 -2.28 -11.02 -13.40
N THR A 70 -2.95 -10.56 -14.45
CA THR A 70 -2.45 -10.58 -15.83
C THR A 70 -1.60 -9.33 -16.10
N ASP A 71 -0.79 -9.37 -17.16
CA ASP A 71 -0.01 -8.20 -17.58
C ASP A 71 -0.92 -6.99 -17.86
N GLU A 72 -2.10 -7.23 -18.43
CA GLU A 72 -3.10 -6.19 -18.67
C GLU A 72 -3.57 -5.55 -17.35
N LEU A 73 -3.87 -6.36 -16.34
CA LEU A 73 -4.32 -5.87 -15.05
C LEU A 73 -3.22 -5.07 -14.35
N CYS A 74 -1.96 -5.52 -14.45
CA CYS A 74 -0.79 -4.79 -13.96
C CYS A 74 -0.66 -3.40 -14.64
N GLN A 75 -0.85 -3.33 -15.96
CA GLN A 75 -0.82 -2.06 -16.68
C GLN A 75 -1.97 -1.13 -16.26
N GLN A 76 -3.14 -1.68 -15.97
CA GLN A 76 -4.26 -0.87 -15.49
C GLN A 76 -4.04 -0.34 -14.08
N MET A 77 -3.36 -1.07 -13.19
CA MET A 77 -3.01 -0.59 -11.86
C MET A 77 -2.17 0.71 -11.91
N LYS A 78 -1.33 0.88 -12.94
CA LYS A 78 -0.58 2.13 -13.16
C LYS A 78 -1.49 3.37 -13.24
N LYS A 79 -2.74 3.22 -13.67
CA LYS A 79 -3.70 4.33 -13.73
C LYS A 79 -4.06 4.89 -12.35
N LEU A 80 -4.04 4.04 -11.31
CA LEU A 80 -4.33 4.47 -9.95
C LEU A 80 -3.15 5.22 -9.31
N VAL A 81 -1.92 4.91 -9.72
CA VAL A 81 -0.71 5.57 -9.23
C VAL A 81 -0.78 7.09 -9.42
N ARG A 82 -1.39 7.57 -10.50
CA ARG A 82 -1.52 9.00 -10.76
C ARG A 82 -2.26 9.78 -9.67
N PHE A 83 -3.21 9.14 -8.98
CA PHE A 83 -3.99 9.77 -7.92
C PHE A 83 -3.29 9.78 -6.56
N ALA A 84 -2.21 9.01 -6.41
CA ALA A 84 -1.61 8.76 -5.12
C ALA A 84 -0.95 9.99 -4.51
N ASP A 85 -1.22 10.22 -3.24
CA ASP A 85 -0.43 11.08 -2.35
C ASP A 85 0.60 10.24 -1.58
N ILE A 86 0.28 8.96 -1.32
CA ILE A 86 1.20 7.96 -0.76
C ILE A 86 1.09 6.66 -1.56
N LEU A 87 2.23 6.07 -1.89
CA LEU A 87 2.36 4.76 -2.54
C LEU A 87 3.09 3.79 -1.62
N THR A 88 2.56 2.56 -1.49
CA THR A 88 3.10 1.54 -0.58
C THR A 88 3.54 0.24 -1.28
N PRO A 89 4.15 0.28 -2.47
CA PRO A 89 4.52 -0.93 -3.18
C PRO A 89 5.56 -1.75 -2.39
N ASN A 90 5.49 -3.08 -2.52
CA ASN A 90 6.65 -3.92 -2.24
C ASN A 90 7.66 -3.85 -3.41
N THR A 91 8.80 -4.54 -3.30
CA THR A 91 9.83 -4.51 -4.36
C THR A 91 9.34 -5.07 -5.69
N THR A 92 8.47 -6.08 -5.69
CA THR A 92 7.89 -6.67 -6.90
C THR A 92 6.96 -5.69 -7.60
N GLU A 93 6.09 -5.07 -6.84
CA GLU A 93 5.13 -4.07 -7.32
C GLU A 93 5.83 -2.81 -7.84
N ALA A 94 6.86 -2.35 -7.12
CA ALA A 94 7.68 -1.23 -7.59
C ALA A 94 8.35 -1.55 -8.94
N CYS A 95 8.83 -2.79 -9.14
CA CYS A 95 9.39 -3.24 -10.41
C CYS A 95 8.36 -3.21 -11.54
N VAL A 96 7.16 -3.76 -11.29
CA VAL A 96 6.07 -3.78 -12.27
C VAL A 96 5.63 -2.35 -12.65
N LEU A 97 5.45 -1.49 -11.66
CA LEU A 97 5.01 -0.11 -11.89
C LEU A 97 6.04 0.76 -12.62
N THR A 98 7.33 0.44 -12.47
CA THR A 98 8.43 1.23 -13.06
C THR A 98 9.10 0.56 -14.25
N ASP A 99 8.56 -0.58 -14.71
CA ASP A 99 9.14 -1.41 -15.77
C ASP A 99 10.63 -1.73 -15.51
N THR A 100 10.95 -2.04 -14.24
CA THR A 100 12.30 -2.39 -13.80
C THR A 100 12.39 -3.90 -13.58
N PRO A 101 13.39 -4.61 -14.10
CA PRO A 101 13.56 -6.04 -13.84
C PRO A 101 13.71 -6.34 -12.35
N TYR A 102 13.00 -7.37 -11.87
CA TYR A 102 13.10 -7.80 -10.47
C TYR A 102 14.45 -8.46 -10.18
N LYS A 103 14.94 -8.24 -8.95
CA LYS A 103 16.08 -8.94 -8.36
C LYS A 103 15.93 -9.04 -6.84
N ASP A 104 16.70 -9.92 -6.21
CA ASP A 104 16.59 -10.13 -4.75
C ASP A 104 17.37 -9.11 -3.92
N ASP A 105 18.42 -8.52 -4.47
CA ASP A 105 19.24 -7.52 -3.78
C ASP A 105 19.20 -6.17 -4.48
N TRP A 106 18.93 -5.13 -3.71
CA TRP A 106 18.67 -3.77 -4.18
C TRP A 106 19.67 -2.78 -3.61
N HIS A 107 20.36 -2.05 -4.45
CA HIS A 107 21.13 -0.89 -4.01
C HIS A 107 20.21 0.32 -3.74
N MET A 108 20.67 1.21 -2.86
CA MET A 108 19.86 2.38 -2.46
C MET A 108 19.54 3.30 -3.63
N ASP A 109 20.48 3.47 -4.58
CA ASP A 109 20.26 4.32 -5.77
C ASP A 109 19.22 3.75 -6.72
N GLU A 110 19.10 2.42 -6.80
CA GLU A 110 18.10 1.76 -7.62
C GLU A 110 16.70 1.92 -7.03
N LEU A 111 16.58 1.76 -5.70
CA LEU A 111 15.33 2.02 -4.97
C LEU A 111 14.92 3.49 -5.13
N LYS A 112 15.88 4.40 -5.05
CA LYS A 112 15.65 5.82 -5.27
C LYS A 112 15.16 6.10 -6.68
N ALA A 113 15.79 5.53 -7.70
CA ALA A 113 15.38 5.70 -9.09
C ALA A 113 13.96 5.15 -9.34
N MET A 114 13.57 4.01 -8.73
CA MET A 114 12.20 3.51 -8.79
C MET A 114 11.22 4.47 -8.10
N ALA A 115 11.55 4.96 -6.92
CA ALA A 115 10.69 5.90 -6.18
C ALA A 115 10.49 7.21 -6.98
N GLU A 116 11.54 7.74 -7.59
CA GLU A 116 11.46 8.94 -8.46
C GLU A 116 10.56 8.71 -9.67
N LYS A 117 10.65 7.54 -10.31
CA LYS A 117 9.75 7.17 -11.41
C LYS A 117 8.29 7.10 -10.93
N LEU A 118 8.03 6.56 -9.74
CA LEU A 118 6.69 6.49 -9.16
C LEU A 118 6.13 7.87 -8.85
N VAL A 119 6.93 8.75 -8.26
CA VAL A 119 6.55 10.15 -8.01
C VAL A 119 6.24 10.88 -9.31
N ALA A 120 7.03 10.65 -10.37
CA ALA A 120 6.80 11.27 -11.68
C ALA A 120 5.49 10.82 -12.34
N GLN A 121 4.95 9.67 -11.98
CA GLN A 121 3.64 9.17 -12.44
C GLN A 121 2.46 9.80 -11.69
N SER A 122 2.68 10.33 -10.48
CA SER A 122 1.62 11.02 -9.72
C SER A 122 1.32 12.40 -10.31
N GLU A 123 0.05 12.76 -10.37
CA GLU A 123 -0.41 14.08 -10.86
C GLU A 123 0.14 15.24 -10.01
N SER A 124 0.22 15.05 -8.70
CA SER A 124 0.76 16.06 -7.78
C SER A 124 2.28 16.22 -7.89
N ARG A 125 3.00 15.21 -8.42
CA ARG A 125 4.46 15.09 -8.42
C ARG A 125 5.11 15.29 -7.03
N GLN A 126 4.32 15.14 -5.98
CA GLN A 126 4.72 15.27 -4.57
C GLN A 126 4.34 14.02 -3.77
N ALA A 127 4.00 12.94 -4.46
CA ALA A 127 3.67 11.69 -3.82
C ALA A 127 4.84 11.19 -2.96
N LYS A 128 4.51 10.67 -1.79
CA LYS A 128 5.45 9.98 -0.91
C LYS A 128 5.45 8.50 -1.28
N VAL A 129 6.62 7.89 -1.32
CA VAL A 129 6.74 6.47 -1.69
C VAL A 129 7.41 5.71 -0.55
N VAL A 130 6.82 4.59 -0.14
CA VAL A 130 7.51 3.62 0.69
C VAL A 130 7.59 2.28 -0.02
N ILE A 131 8.81 1.89 -0.43
CA ILE A 131 9.04 0.54 -0.97
C ILE A 131 9.28 -0.38 0.21
N THR A 132 8.37 -1.36 0.37
CA THR A 132 8.32 -2.24 1.55
C THR A 132 8.99 -3.59 1.31
N GLY A 133 9.22 -4.33 2.39
CA GLY A 133 9.63 -5.73 2.34
C GLY A 133 11.08 -5.99 1.92
N ILE A 134 11.95 -4.99 1.92
CA ILE A 134 13.34 -5.14 1.50
C ILE A 134 14.12 -5.96 2.54
N ARG A 135 14.61 -7.11 2.15
CA ARG A 135 15.38 -8.00 3.04
C ARG A 135 16.80 -7.51 3.22
N ARG A 136 17.27 -7.44 4.46
CA ARG A 136 18.64 -7.06 4.85
C ARG A 136 19.11 -7.97 5.98
N GLY A 137 19.56 -9.18 5.67
CA GLY A 137 19.95 -10.18 6.66
C GLY A 137 18.79 -10.51 7.60
N SER A 138 18.97 -10.25 8.90
CA SER A 138 17.95 -10.47 9.94
C SER A 138 16.94 -9.31 10.08
N PHE A 139 16.98 -8.33 9.18
CA PHE A 139 16.08 -7.17 9.20
C PHE A 139 15.21 -7.11 7.95
N LEU A 140 14.04 -6.51 8.11
CA LEU A 140 13.22 -5.97 7.03
C LEU A 140 13.40 -4.46 7.01
N ALA A 141 13.58 -3.90 5.83
CA ALA A 141 13.72 -2.47 5.63
C ALA A 141 12.58 -1.96 4.77
N ASN A 142 12.10 -0.78 5.09
CA ASN A 142 11.17 0.01 4.30
C ASN A 142 11.92 1.25 3.82
N PHE A 143 12.00 1.44 2.52
CA PHE A 143 12.66 2.56 1.87
C PHE A 143 11.63 3.68 1.66
N CYS A 144 11.77 4.76 2.40
CA CYS A 144 10.90 5.93 2.33
C CYS A 144 11.54 7.01 1.45
N TYR A 145 10.75 7.54 0.52
CA TYR A 145 11.12 8.66 -0.34
C TYR A 145 10.07 9.76 -0.25
N GLU A 146 10.50 10.94 0.16
CA GLU A 146 9.65 12.14 0.33
C GLU A 146 10.50 13.38 0.08
N ASN A 147 10.02 14.30 -0.76
CA ASN A 147 10.71 15.58 -1.05
C ASN A 147 12.20 15.39 -1.38
N GLU A 148 12.50 14.46 -2.28
CA GLU A 148 13.87 14.10 -2.71
C GLU A 148 14.76 13.51 -1.60
N LYS A 149 14.24 13.35 -0.38
CA LYS A 149 14.93 12.76 0.76
C LYS A 149 14.63 11.27 0.87
N VAL A 150 15.65 10.52 1.24
CA VAL A 150 15.57 9.08 1.50
C VAL A 150 15.73 8.83 2.98
N THR A 151 14.83 8.02 3.54
CA THR A 151 14.94 7.48 4.89
C THR A 151 14.71 5.97 4.86
N VAL A 152 15.44 5.21 5.63
CA VAL A 152 15.28 3.75 5.72
C VAL A 152 14.86 3.36 7.12
N VAL A 153 13.65 2.81 7.22
CA VAL A 153 13.10 2.27 8.47
C VAL A 153 13.41 0.78 8.53
N LYS A 154 14.15 0.35 9.54
CA LYS A 154 14.55 -1.06 9.73
C LYS A 154 13.85 -1.66 10.92
N THR A 155 13.31 -2.86 10.74
CA THR A 155 12.70 -3.67 11.80
C THR A 155 13.32 -5.06 11.82
N LYS A 156 13.56 -5.61 13.00
CA LYS A 156 14.04 -6.99 13.12
C LYS A 156 12.95 -7.94 12.61
N LYS A 157 13.31 -8.83 11.69
CA LYS A 157 12.39 -9.86 11.19
C LYS A 157 12.02 -10.81 12.33
N ILE A 158 10.72 -11.08 12.48
CA ILE A 158 10.16 -12.05 13.43
C ILE A 158 9.26 -13.00 12.63
N GLY A 159 9.44 -14.30 12.84
CA GLY A 159 8.60 -15.32 12.20
C GLY A 159 8.63 -15.30 10.67
N GLU A 160 7.62 -15.90 10.09
CA GLU A 160 7.38 -15.95 8.65
C GLU A 160 6.45 -14.79 8.20
N SER A 161 6.48 -14.51 6.90
CA SER A 161 5.55 -13.55 6.29
C SER A 161 4.11 -14.08 6.40
N ARG A 162 3.16 -13.18 6.66
CA ARG A 162 1.73 -13.50 6.79
C ARG A 162 0.90 -12.57 5.91
N SER A 163 -0.21 -13.09 5.41
CA SER A 163 -1.19 -12.28 4.66
C SER A 163 -1.77 -11.16 5.54
N GLY A 164 -2.21 -10.06 4.91
CA GLY A 164 -2.83 -8.93 5.60
C GLY A 164 -1.85 -7.92 6.21
N THR A 165 -0.53 -8.18 6.20
CA THR A 165 0.45 -7.21 6.71
C THR A 165 0.50 -5.94 5.87
N GLY A 166 0.34 -6.04 4.55
CA GLY A 166 0.26 -4.89 3.64
C GLY A 166 -0.98 -4.05 3.90
N ASP A 167 -2.14 -4.70 4.02
CA ASP A 167 -3.42 -4.03 4.30
C ASP A 167 -3.39 -3.24 5.62
N VAL A 168 -2.84 -3.85 6.68
CA VAL A 168 -2.65 -3.18 7.97
C VAL A 168 -1.67 -2.01 7.86
N PHE A 169 -0.58 -2.18 7.10
CA PHE A 169 0.41 -1.14 6.88
C PHE A 169 -0.20 0.07 6.19
N SER A 170 -0.85 -0.13 5.06
CA SER A 170 -1.46 0.94 4.27
C SER A 170 -2.61 1.62 5.01
N ALA A 171 -3.41 0.87 5.80
CA ALA A 171 -4.46 1.43 6.64
C ALA A 171 -3.91 2.37 7.73
N ILE A 172 -2.78 2.02 8.39
CA ILE A 172 -2.14 2.91 9.38
C ILE A 172 -1.63 4.18 8.70
N LEU A 173 -0.97 4.06 7.54
CA LEU A 173 -0.50 5.22 6.80
C LEU A 173 -1.66 6.12 6.35
N ALA A 174 -2.78 5.52 5.94
CA ALA A 174 -3.97 6.27 5.54
C ALA A 174 -4.55 7.08 6.71
N ALA A 175 -4.72 6.44 7.86
CA ALA A 175 -5.22 7.11 9.07
C ALA A 175 -4.27 8.22 9.53
N ASP A 176 -2.98 7.97 9.52
CA ASP A 176 -1.96 8.94 9.94
C ASP A 176 -1.85 10.11 8.95
N ALA A 177 -1.97 9.86 7.63
CA ALA A 177 -1.95 10.91 6.60
C ALA A 177 -3.11 11.90 6.77
N VAL A 178 -4.31 11.39 7.06
CA VAL A 178 -5.51 12.23 7.33
C VAL A 178 -5.30 13.07 8.59
N ASN A 179 -4.59 12.54 9.58
CA ASN A 179 -4.28 13.25 10.83
C ASN A 179 -2.99 14.09 10.76
N ASN A 180 -2.38 14.24 9.57
CA ASN A 180 -1.16 15.01 9.34
C ASN A 180 0.05 14.53 10.17
N VAL A 181 0.13 13.24 10.49
CA VAL A 181 1.31 12.64 11.11
C VAL A 181 2.45 12.62 10.10
N ASP A 182 3.68 12.83 10.57
CA ASP A 182 4.88 12.74 9.73
C ASP A 182 4.96 11.38 9.03
N PHE A 183 5.29 11.39 7.74
CA PHE A 183 5.29 10.17 6.91
C PHE A 183 6.28 9.11 7.43
N THR A 184 7.49 9.51 7.79
CA THR A 184 8.50 8.57 8.29
C THR A 184 8.11 8.01 9.66
N GLU A 185 7.50 8.82 10.53
CA GLU A 185 6.99 8.36 11.82
C GLU A 185 5.81 7.39 11.64
N SER A 186 4.91 7.64 10.68
CA SER A 186 3.84 6.71 10.32
C SER A 186 4.39 5.36 9.85
N VAL A 187 5.40 5.36 8.96
CA VAL A 187 6.07 4.14 8.50
C VAL A 187 6.72 3.38 9.66
N LYS A 188 7.38 4.07 10.59
CA LYS A 188 7.95 3.45 11.81
C LYS A 188 6.88 2.81 12.67
N LYS A 189 5.79 3.56 12.95
CA LYS A 189 4.64 3.09 13.73
C LYS A 189 4.03 1.84 13.12
N ALA A 190 3.73 1.86 11.81
CA ALA A 190 3.19 0.72 11.09
C ALA A 190 4.12 -0.50 11.15
N SER A 191 5.43 -0.29 10.91
CA SER A 191 6.43 -1.34 10.94
C SER A 191 6.56 -1.99 12.33
N VAL A 192 6.54 -1.20 13.39
CA VAL A 192 6.58 -1.70 14.78
C VAL A 192 5.29 -2.43 15.12
N PHE A 193 4.14 -1.89 14.74
CA PHE A 193 2.85 -2.52 15.00
C PHE A 193 2.76 -3.89 14.32
N ILE A 194 3.07 -4.00 13.03
CA ILE A 194 3.05 -5.27 12.30
C ILE A 194 4.00 -6.29 12.92
N LYS A 195 5.20 -5.87 13.32
CA LYS A 195 6.15 -6.75 14.03
C LYS A 195 5.52 -7.35 15.30
N GLU A 196 4.82 -6.54 16.09
CA GLU A 196 4.13 -7.02 17.30
C GLU A 196 2.96 -7.96 16.96
N CYS A 197 2.21 -7.67 15.90
CA CYS A 197 1.13 -8.54 15.42
C CYS A 197 1.67 -9.91 14.95
N ILE A 198 2.78 -9.93 14.20
CA ILE A 198 3.43 -11.19 13.79
C ILE A 198 3.93 -11.95 15.02
N LYS A 199 4.56 -11.26 15.99
CA LYS A 199 4.99 -11.87 17.25
C LYS A 199 3.82 -12.51 17.97
N ARG A 200 2.69 -11.80 18.08
CA ARG A 200 1.47 -12.32 18.71
C ARG A 200 0.91 -13.53 17.97
N SER A 201 0.91 -13.49 16.62
CA SER A 201 0.48 -14.64 15.81
C SER A 201 1.34 -15.89 16.06
N VAL A 202 2.66 -15.71 16.26
CA VAL A 202 3.58 -16.82 16.59
C VAL A 202 3.32 -17.32 18.01
N GLU A 203 3.13 -16.45 19.00
CA GLU A 203 2.82 -16.82 20.38
C GLU A 203 1.50 -17.60 20.51
N MET A 204 0.54 -17.29 19.64
CA MET A 204 -0.77 -17.97 19.59
C MET A 204 -0.75 -19.24 18.72
N GLU A 205 0.41 -19.57 18.14
CA GLU A 205 0.58 -20.73 17.24
C GLU A 205 -0.41 -20.72 16.05
N LEU A 206 -0.80 -19.53 15.59
CA LEU A 206 -1.74 -19.40 14.47
C LEU A 206 -1.12 -19.94 13.17
N PRO A 207 -1.89 -20.68 12.34
CA PRO A 207 -1.46 -21.10 11.02
C PRO A 207 -1.03 -19.90 10.17
N LEU A 208 -0.07 -20.10 9.26
CA LEU A 208 0.37 -19.03 8.34
C LEU A 208 -0.74 -18.59 7.39
N THR A 209 -1.68 -19.49 7.10
CA THR A 209 -2.86 -19.25 6.24
C THR A 209 -3.87 -18.27 6.85
N ASP A 210 -3.90 -18.14 8.17
CA ASP A 210 -4.92 -17.34 8.88
C ASP A 210 -4.59 -15.85 8.92
N GLY A 211 -3.48 -15.45 8.31
CA GLY A 211 -3.06 -14.06 8.28
C GLY A 211 -2.37 -13.57 9.56
N VAL A 212 -2.28 -12.26 9.70
CA VAL A 212 -1.67 -11.61 10.87
C VAL A 212 -2.72 -11.28 11.93
N CYS A 213 -2.45 -11.66 13.18
CA CYS A 213 -3.32 -11.34 14.32
C CYS A 213 -3.12 -9.87 14.74
N PHE A 214 -3.89 -8.96 14.16
CA PHE A 214 -3.79 -7.54 14.47
C PHE A 214 -4.78 -7.08 15.54
N GLU A 215 -5.93 -7.74 15.68
CA GLU A 215 -7.02 -7.40 16.61
C GLU A 215 -6.52 -7.36 18.06
N GLU A 216 -5.76 -8.38 18.46
CA GLU A 216 -5.16 -8.49 19.80
C GLU A 216 -4.12 -7.38 20.09
N CYS A 217 -3.68 -6.66 19.07
CA CYS A 217 -2.65 -5.63 19.17
C CYS A 217 -3.20 -4.19 19.02
N LEU A 218 -4.48 -3.99 18.63
CA LEU A 218 -5.05 -2.67 18.34
C LEU A 218 -4.86 -1.65 19.45
N TYR A 219 -4.87 -2.06 20.70
CA TYR A 219 -4.63 -1.18 21.85
C TYR A 219 -3.28 -0.44 21.80
N LYS A 220 -2.30 -0.97 21.04
CA LYS A 220 -0.98 -0.34 20.85
C LYS A 220 -1.02 0.85 19.91
N LEU A 221 -2.05 0.99 19.07
CA LEU A 221 -2.26 2.14 18.19
C LEU A 221 -2.94 3.32 18.90
N ALA A 222 -3.57 3.08 20.05
CA ALA A 222 -4.28 4.10 20.82
C ALA A 222 -3.37 4.98 21.72
N ARG A 223 -2.03 4.88 21.54
CA ARG A 223 -1.04 5.61 22.37
C ARG A 223 -0.33 6.68 21.57
#